data_d82feca662c59c888d3adc09419d7751
#
_entry.id   d82feca662c59c888d3adc09419d7751
#
_cell.length_a   1.000
_cell.length_b   1.000
_cell.length_c   1.000
_cell.angle_alpha   90.00
_cell.angle_beta   90.00
_cell.angle_gamma   90.00
#
_symmetry.space_group_name_H-M   'P 1'
#
loop_
_entity.id
_entity.type
_entity.pdbx_description
1 polymer ?
#
loop_
_entity_poly.entity_id
_entity_poly.type
_entity_poly.pdbx_seq_one_letter_code
_entity_poly.pdbx_strand_id
1 'polypeptide(L)'
;MTYTGRTLGIGLMNGKPFAFYLLCSRSFPNRKAVIKGNAAYIINQTETDNPYVSYPVVRTNEMYAVVTNGLHTDFISQALVWEKPRKALVHVLDAMDYERDAYNTPRIAGIIERGSERGWLGFAGRDEFWVRSLRLKEGKAFVTATYNVDGFVELGLNGFSSAGELALEVLKLPLEHKVMAFGVTEAENRWAVEMSGRPF
;
A
#
# COMPACT_ATOMS: atom_id res chain seq x y z
N MET A 1 -12.12 -18.46 2.03
CA MET A 1 -11.36 -17.28 1.59
C MET A 1 -11.81 -16.09 2.44
N THR A 2 -10.94 -15.14 2.69
CA THR A 2 -11.24 -14.02 3.60
C THR A 2 -11.26 -12.71 2.81
N TYR A 3 -12.22 -11.84 3.08
CA TYR A 3 -12.27 -10.49 2.54
C TYR A 3 -11.48 -9.54 3.44
N THR A 4 -10.50 -8.85 2.86
CA THR A 4 -9.59 -7.95 3.59
C THR A 4 -9.75 -6.47 3.20
N GLY A 5 -10.57 -6.18 2.19
CA GLY A 5 -10.72 -4.83 1.65
C GLY A 5 -9.47 -4.37 0.92
N ARG A 6 -8.73 -3.44 1.50
CA ARG A 6 -7.43 -2.99 1.00
C ARG A 6 -6.35 -3.68 1.83
N THR A 7 -5.34 -4.21 1.16
CA THR A 7 -4.22 -4.89 1.80
C THR A 7 -2.92 -4.27 1.26
N LEU A 8 -1.98 -4.00 2.13
CA LEU A 8 -0.64 -3.60 1.73
C LEU A 8 0.41 -4.38 2.51
N GLY A 9 1.57 -4.52 1.91
CA GLY A 9 2.71 -5.15 2.56
C GLY A 9 4.02 -4.51 2.14
N ILE A 10 4.99 -4.61 3.03
CA ILE A 10 6.37 -4.17 2.80
C ILE A 10 7.33 -5.30 3.15
N GLY A 11 8.41 -5.46 2.40
CA GLY A 11 9.34 -6.56 2.60
C GLY A 11 10.67 -6.38 1.91
N LEU A 12 11.46 -7.45 1.90
CA LEU A 12 12.79 -7.49 1.28
C LEU A 12 12.90 -8.71 0.36
N MET A 13 13.46 -8.51 -0.83
CA MET A 13 13.74 -9.55 -1.81
C MET A 13 15.06 -9.26 -2.52
N ASN A 14 15.97 -10.23 -2.52
CA ASN A 14 17.31 -10.10 -3.08
C ASN A 14 18.05 -8.87 -2.52
N GLY A 15 17.93 -8.61 -1.22
CA GLY A 15 18.52 -7.47 -0.54
C GLY A 15 17.89 -6.11 -0.89
N LYS A 16 16.79 -6.06 -1.66
CA LYS A 16 16.11 -4.84 -2.08
C LYS A 16 14.73 -4.73 -1.44
N PRO A 17 14.35 -3.54 -0.94
CA PRO A 17 13.02 -3.34 -0.38
C PRO A 17 11.95 -3.36 -1.47
N PHE A 18 10.81 -3.91 -1.11
CA PHE A 18 9.61 -3.88 -1.94
C PHE A 18 8.38 -3.50 -1.13
N ALA A 19 7.38 -3.00 -1.82
CA ALA A 19 6.04 -2.81 -1.27
C ALA A 19 4.99 -3.28 -2.27
N PHE A 20 3.82 -3.65 -1.78
CA PHE A 20 2.68 -3.94 -2.63
C PHE A 20 1.40 -3.35 -2.06
N TYR A 21 0.44 -3.17 -2.93
CA TYR A 21 -0.94 -2.85 -2.59
C TYR A 21 -1.89 -3.77 -3.35
N LEU A 22 -2.89 -4.31 -2.65
CA LEU A 22 -3.94 -5.13 -3.23
C LEU A 22 -5.29 -4.50 -2.94
N LEU A 23 -6.03 -4.19 -3.99
CA LEU A 23 -7.41 -3.76 -3.92
C LEU A 23 -8.35 -4.96 -4.03
N CYS A 24 -9.09 -5.22 -2.96
CA CYS A 24 -10.27 -6.06 -2.97
C CYS A 24 -11.50 -5.17 -2.75
N SER A 25 -12.53 -5.29 -3.58
CA SER A 25 -13.72 -4.45 -3.47
C SER A 25 -14.98 -5.21 -3.86
N ARG A 26 -15.96 -5.24 -2.96
CA ARG A 26 -17.31 -5.79 -3.21
C ARG A 26 -18.19 -4.76 -3.90
N SER A 27 -18.18 -3.52 -3.38
CA SER A 27 -19.12 -2.47 -3.81
C SER A 27 -18.68 -1.71 -5.06
N PHE A 28 -17.35 -1.61 -5.29
CA PHE A 28 -16.77 -0.82 -6.39
C PHE A 28 -15.71 -1.64 -7.15
N PRO A 29 -16.10 -2.67 -7.91
CA PRO A 29 -15.16 -3.51 -8.66
C PRO A 29 -14.62 -2.80 -9.92
N ASN A 30 -15.38 -1.83 -10.48
CA ASN A 30 -15.06 -1.15 -11.74
C ASN A 30 -14.06 -0.01 -11.50
N ARG A 31 -12.81 -0.35 -11.29
CA ARG A 31 -11.73 0.62 -11.09
C ARG A 31 -10.61 0.39 -12.08
N LYS A 32 -9.95 1.47 -12.48
CA LYS A 32 -8.73 1.43 -13.28
C LYS A 32 -7.54 1.99 -12.51
N ALA A 33 -6.37 1.50 -12.86
CA ALA A 33 -5.10 2.06 -12.41
C ALA A 33 -4.60 3.09 -13.42
N VAL A 34 -3.95 4.14 -12.91
CA VAL A 34 -3.20 5.11 -13.71
C VAL A 34 -1.85 5.32 -13.06
N ILE A 35 -0.78 5.03 -13.80
CA ILE A 35 0.60 5.27 -13.35
C ILE A 35 1.15 6.45 -14.15
N LYS A 36 1.64 7.48 -13.44
CA LYS A 36 2.25 8.68 -14.03
C LYS A 36 3.52 9.03 -13.27
N GLY A 37 4.68 8.85 -13.92
CA GLY A 37 5.97 9.14 -13.30
C GLY A 37 6.17 8.40 -11.99
N ASN A 38 6.28 9.15 -10.91
CA ASN A 38 6.51 8.67 -9.54
C ASN A 38 5.22 8.39 -8.74
N ALA A 39 4.08 8.28 -9.42
CA ALA A 39 2.77 8.19 -8.79
C ALA A 39 1.90 7.11 -9.42
N ALA A 40 1.13 6.43 -8.61
CA ALA A 40 0.04 5.56 -9.05
C ALA A 40 -1.27 5.93 -8.37
N TYR A 41 -2.36 5.79 -9.13
CA TYR A 41 -3.71 6.16 -8.73
C TYR A 41 -4.67 5.02 -9.02
N ILE A 42 -5.69 4.92 -8.17
CA ILE A 42 -6.91 4.15 -8.44
C ILE A 42 -7.99 5.15 -8.78
N ILE A 43 -8.70 4.91 -9.88
CA ILE A 43 -9.80 5.75 -10.36
C ILE A 43 -11.04 4.88 -10.52
N ASN A 44 -12.16 5.30 -9.93
CA ASN A 44 -13.45 4.66 -10.17
C ASN A 44 -13.95 5.02 -11.57
N GLN A 45 -14.46 4.04 -12.32
CA GLN A 45 -14.94 4.26 -13.68
C GLN A 45 -16.42 4.63 -13.74
N THR A 46 -17.12 4.43 -12.64
CA THR A 46 -18.55 4.78 -12.50
C THR A 46 -18.67 6.08 -11.72
N GLU A 47 -19.56 6.97 -12.12
CA GLU A 47 -19.88 8.17 -11.34
C GLU A 47 -20.34 7.82 -9.93
N THR A 48 -19.86 8.55 -8.94
CA THR A 48 -20.19 8.36 -7.55
C THR A 48 -19.80 9.59 -6.74
N ASP A 49 -20.60 9.93 -5.75
CA ASP A 49 -20.31 11.00 -4.79
C ASP A 49 -19.38 10.52 -3.67
N ASN A 50 -18.97 9.26 -3.66
CA ASN A 50 -18.10 8.71 -2.65
C ASN A 50 -16.64 9.16 -2.88
N PRO A 51 -16.07 10.04 -2.01
CA PRO A 51 -14.72 10.59 -2.19
C PRO A 51 -13.60 9.57 -1.96
N TYR A 52 -13.91 8.40 -1.40
CA TYR A 52 -12.93 7.38 -1.02
C TYR A 52 -12.69 6.31 -2.07
N VAL A 53 -13.27 6.43 -3.27
CA VAL A 53 -13.13 5.40 -4.31
C VAL A 53 -12.11 5.73 -5.39
N SER A 54 -11.65 6.99 -5.46
CA SER A 54 -10.57 7.42 -6.36
C SER A 54 -9.50 8.14 -5.54
N TYR A 55 -8.27 7.62 -5.56
CA TYR A 55 -7.20 8.13 -4.70
C TYR A 55 -5.80 7.76 -5.20
N PRO A 56 -4.76 8.51 -4.80
CA PRO A 56 -3.38 8.08 -4.98
C PRO A 56 -3.10 6.87 -4.10
N VAL A 57 -2.43 5.86 -4.64
CA VAL A 57 -2.08 4.62 -3.93
C VAL A 57 -0.58 4.49 -3.73
N VAL A 58 0.23 5.07 -4.60
CA VAL A 58 1.69 5.08 -4.52
C VAL A 58 2.22 6.47 -4.78
N ARG A 59 3.21 6.87 -3.99
CA ARG A 59 4.14 7.98 -4.26
C ARG A 59 5.56 7.52 -4.04
N THR A 60 6.45 7.92 -4.93
CA THR A 60 7.88 7.67 -4.77
C THR A 60 8.67 8.95 -4.92
N ASN A 61 9.77 9.04 -4.18
CA ASN A 61 10.82 10.04 -4.38
C ASN A 61 12.18 9.32 -4.43
N GLU A 62 13.27 10.06 -4.40
CA GLU A 62 14.61 9.46 -4.48
C GLU A 62 14.89 8.44 -3.37
N MET A 63 14.38 8.67 -2.17
CA MET A 63 14.69 7.86 -0.97
C MET A 63 13.57 6.90 -0.60
N TYR A 64 12.31 7.31 -0.76
CA TYR A 64 11.17 6.59 -0.19
C TYR A 64 10.13 6.19 -1.23
N ALA A 65 9.51 5.04 -1.00
CA ALA A 65 8.23 4.70 -1.60
C ALA A 65 7.15 4.62 -0.51
N VAL A 66 6.04 5.28 -0.74
CA VAL A 66 4.85 5.34 0.12
C VAL A 66 3.71 4.62 -0.57
N VAL A 67 3.06 3.71 0.15
CA VAL A 67 1.90 2.94 -0.33
C VAL A 67 0.78 3.04 0.69
N THR A 68 -0.41 3.46 0.27
CA THR A 68 -1.56 3.62 1.17
C THR A 68 -2.90 3.34 0.49
N ASN A 69 -4.00 3.40 1.23
CA ASN A 69 -5.35 3.19 0.71
C ASN A 69 -6.16 4.49 0.54
N GLY A 70 -5.53 5.66 0.42
CA GLY A 70 -6.30 6.91 0.33
C GLY A 70 -5.45 8.18 0.13
N LEU A 71 -6.09 9.34 0.25
CA LEU A 71 -5.46 10.65 0.05
C LEU A 71 -4.25 10.93 0.95
N HIS A 72 -4.15 10.26 2.08
CA HIS A 72 -2.99 10.36 2.98
C HIS A 72 -1.66 9.93 2.32
N THR A 73 -1.69 9.28 1.16
CA THR A 73 -0.49 9.01 0.36
C THR A 73 0.29 10.29 0.04
N ASP A 74 -0.41 11.32 -0.41
CA ASP A 74 0.19 12.59 -0.79
C ASP A 74 0.74 13.35 0.42
N PHE A 75 -0.02 13.40 1.50
CA PHE A 75 0.39 14.08 2.73
C PHE A 75 1.59 13.41 3.39
N ILE A 76 1.64 12.06 3.44
CA ILE A 76 2.80 11.33 3.94
C ILE A 76 4.03 11.60 3.05
N SER A 77 3.86 11.53 1.72
CA SER A 77 4.96 11.80 0.79
C SER A 77 5.51 13.21 0.93
N GLN A 78 4.66 14.21 1.16
CA GLN A 78 5.06 15.59 1.43
C GLN A 78 5.78 15.72 2.77
N ALA A 79 5.25 15.11 3.83
CA ALA A 79 5.88 15.15 5.15
C ALA A 79 7.28 14.55 5.16
N LEU A 80 7.56 13.56 4.33
CA LEU A 80 8.89 12.95 4.19
C LEU A 80 9.99 13.87 3.65
N VAL A 81 9.65 15.07 3.17
CA VAL A 81 10.63 16.08 2.74
C VAL A 81 11.39 16.65 3.95
N TRP A 82 10.74 16.75 5.11
CA TRP A 82 11.31 17.34 6.33
C TRP A 82 11.21 16.48 7.59
N GLU A 83 10.45 15.37 7.53
CA GLU A 83 10.26 14.48 8.67
C GLU A 83 10.84 13.08 8.40
N LYS A 84 11.24 12.41 9.49
CA LYS A 84 11.58 10.99 9.44
C LYS A 84 10.32 10.13 9.24
N PRO A 85 10.40 8.98 8.55
CA PRO A 85 9.23 8.17 8.17
C PRO A 85 8.25 7.87 9.30
N ARG A 86 8.74 7.49 10.48
CA ARG A 86 7.87 7.23 11.63
C ARG A 86 7.06 8.46 12.05
N LYS A 87 7.68 9.65 12.05
CA LYS A 87 6.98 10.90 12.40
C LYS A 87 5.96 11.29 11.35
N ALA A 88 6.33 11.21 10.07
CA ALA A 88 5.41 11.47 8.96
C ALA A 88 4.15 10.60 9.05
N LEU A 89 4.31 9.29 9.33
CA LEU A 89 3.17 8.40 9.54
C LEU A 89 2.32 8.82 10.74
N VAL A 90 2.95 9.08 11.90
CA VAL A 90 2.21 9.45 13.11
C VAL A 90 1.41 10.73 12.88
N HIS A 91 2.04 11.78 12.38
CA HIS A 91 1.39 13.09 12.21
C HIS A 91 0.24 13.04 11.19
N VAL A 92 0.46 12.39 10.05
CA VAL A 92 -0.57 12.36 9.00
C VAL A 92 -1.71 11.43 9.36
N LEU A 93 -1.44 10.24 9.90
CA LEU A 93 -2.49 9.29 10.25
C LEU A 93 -3.31 9.78 11.45
N ASP A 94 -2.68 10.41 12.44
CA ASP A 94 -3.37 11.00 13.58
C ASP A 94 -4.28 12.17 13.14
N ALA A 95 -3.75 13.06 12.29
CA ALA A 95 -4.51 14.23 11.81
C ALA A 95 -5.68 13.86 10.89
N MET A 96 -5.52 12.81 10.07
CA MET A 96 -6.55 12.40 9.09
C MET A 96 -7.54 11.36 9.61
N ASP A 97 -7.17 10.67 10.71
CA ASP A 97 -8.01 9.64 11.33
C ASP A 97 -8.46 8.55 10.31
N TYR A 98 -9.43 7.68 10.65
CA TYR A 98 -10.01 6.72 9.71
C TYR A 98 -10.92 7.41 8.67
N GLU A 99 -11.29 6.71 7.61
CA GLU A 99 -12.27 7.19 6.63
C GLU A 99 -13.68 7.18 7.24
N ARG A 100 -14.35 8.33 7.26
CA ARG A 100 -15.71 8.47 7.78
C ARG A 100 -16.74 8.05 6.74
N ASP A 101 -16.54 6.86 6.20
CA ASP A 101 -17.51 6.17 5.35
C ASP A 101 -18.47 5.30 6.19
N ALA A 102 -19.41 4.62 5.53
CA ALA A 102 -20.39 3.76 6.22
C ALA A 102 -19.75 2.60 7.02
N TYR A 103 -18.49 2.29 6.78
CA TYR A 103 -17.77 1.17 7.40
C TYR A 103 -16.69 1.63 8.38
N ASN A 104 -16.50 2.95 8.56
CA ASN A 104 -15.39 3.51 9.32
C ASN A 104 -14.05 2.89 8.88
N THR A 105 -13.81 2.91 7.56
CA THR A 105 -12.68 2.21 6.95
C THR A 105 -11.36 2.72 7.49
N PRO A 106 -10.50 1.85 8.04
CA PRO A 106 -9.18 2.26 8.53
C PRO A 106 -8.28 2.79 7.41
N ARG A 107 -7.42 3.75 7.76
CA ARG A 107 -6.29 4.14 6.92
C ARG A 107 -5.10 3.26 7.22
N ILE A 108 -4.53 2.69 6.18
CA ILE A 108 -3.32 1.88 6.25
C ILE A 108 -2.23 2.52 5.40
N ALA A 109 -0.99 2.45 5.88
CA ALA A 109 0.15 3.06 5.20
C ALA A 109 1.42 2.22 5.37
N GLY A 110 2.21 2.15 4.31
CA GLY A 110 3.53 1.53 4.29
C GLY A 110 4.55 2.48 3.68
N ILE A 111 5.75 2.53 4.26
CA ILE A 111 6.92 3.24 3.73
C ILE A 111 8.09 2.28 3.67
N ILE A 112 8.81 2.29 2.57
CA ILE A 112 10.10 1.63 2.41
C ILE A 112 11.16 2.64 2.00
N GLU A 113 12.41 2.40 2.43
CA GLU A 113 13.57 3.25 2.18
C GLU A 113 14.52 2.55 1.22
N ARG A 114 14.94 3.25 0.16
CA ARG A 114 15.82 2.71 -0.86
C ARG A 114 17.21 2.39 -0.27
N GLY A 115 17.77 1.25 -0.68
CA GLY A 115 19.06 0.77 -0.21
C GLY A 115 19.07 0.40 1.28
N SER A 116 17.91 0.12 1.87
CA SER A 116 17.79 -0.11 3.31
C SER A 116 16.89 -1.32 3.61
N GLU A 117 17.18 -2.02 4.70
CA GLU A 117 16.31 -3.05 5.26
C GLU A 117 15.25 -2.47 6.21
N ARG A 118 15.01 -1.16 6.17
CA ARG A 118 14.03 -0.50 7.05
C ARG A 118 12.73 -0.22 6.33
N GLY A 119 11.65 -0.43 7.05
CA GLY A 119 10.32 -0.07 6.60
C GLY A 119 9.43 0.36 7.77
N TRP A 120 8.31 0.95 7.46
CA TRP A 120 7.35 1.41 8.45
C TRP A 120 5.94 1.07 7.99
N LEU A 121 5.15 0.57 8.92
CA LEU A 121 3.71 0.38 8.75
C LEU A 121 2.96 1.28 9.71
N GLY A 122 1.80 1.76 9.27
CA GLY A 122 0.89 2.56 10.08
C GLY A 122 -0.57 2.19 9.82
N PHE A 123 -1.37 2.34 10.86
CA PHE A 123 -2.80 2.05 10.88
C PHE A 123 -3.51 3.12 11.71
N ALA A 124 -4.61 3.64 11.19
CA ALA A 124 -5.53 4.50 11.91
C ALA A 124 -6.95 3.99 11.69
N GLY A 125 -7.50 3.31 12.65
CA GLY A 125 -8.87 2.83 12.72
C GLY A 125 -9.64 3.59 13.80
N ARG A 126 -10.93 3.31 13.91
CA ARG A 126 -11.80 3.97 14.88
C ARG A 126 -11.34 3.83 16.33
N ASP A 127 -10.95 2.61 16.70
CA ASP A 127 -10.64 2.24 18.07
C ASP A 127 -9.17 1.79 18.24
N GLU A 128 -8.38 1.84 17.16
CA GLU A 128 -6.99 1.40 17.15
C GLU A 128 -6.12 2.34 16.31
N PHE A 129 -4.96 2.69 16.85
CA PHE A 129 -3.93 3.47 16.16
C PHE A 129 -2.56 2.89 16.47
N TRP A 130 -1.75 2.65 15.45
CA TRP A 130 -0.36 2.27 15.64
C TRP A 130 0.54 2.66 14.46
N VAL A 131 1.83 2.88 14.77
CA VAL A 131 2.93 3.01 13.81
C VAL A 131 4.08 2.14 14.28
N ARG A 132 4.59 1.30 13.38
CA ARG A 132 5.71 0.38 13.63
C ARG A 132 6.88 0.65 12.70
N SER A 133 8.08 0.75 13.27
CA SER A 133 9.34 0.68 12.52
C SER A 133 9.78 -0.79 12.48
N LEU A 134 10.07 -1.30 11.30
CA LEU A 134 10.35 -2.71 11.06
C LEU A 134 11.71 -2.88 10.39
N ARG A 135 12.41 -3.94 10.76
CA ARG A 135 13.51 -4.47 9.97
C ARG A 135 12.93 -5.49 8.99
N LEU A 136 13.04 -5.19 7.71
CA LEU A 136 12.56 -6.05 6.65
C LEU A 136 13.36 -7.36 6.62
N LYS A 137 12.72 -8.44 6.21
CA LYS A 137 13.31 -9.78 6.20
C LYS A 137 13.28 -10.33 4.78
N GLU A 138 14.37 -10.97 4.38
CA GLU A 138 14.49 -11.60 3.06
C GLU A 138 13.38 -12.64 2.82
N GLY A 139 12.75 -12.56 1.64
CA GLY A 139 11.67 -13.47 1.23
C GLY A 139 10.36 -13.32 2.01
N LYS A 140 10.20 -12.24 2.78
CA LYS A 140 9.01 -12.00 3.60
C LYS A 140 8.45 -10.61 3.41
N ALA A 141 7.13 -10.50 3.56
CA ALA A 141 6.41 -9.25 3.68
C ALA A 141 5.75 -9.13 5.06
N PHE A 142 5.79 -7.94 5.64
CA PHE A 142 4.91 -7.53 6.74
C PHE A 142 3.66 -6.92 6.12
N VAL A 143 2.49 -7.50 6.41
CA VAL A 143 1.24 -7.23 5.71
C VAL A 143 0.19 -6.74 6.69
N THR A 144 -0.50 -5.66 6.37
CA THR A 144 -1.69 -5.17 7.07
C THR A 144 -2.85 -4.98 6.11
N ALA A 145 -4.06 -4.90 6.63
CA ALA A 145 -5.26 -4.73 5.81
C ALA A 145 -6.31 -3.89 6.54
N THR A 146 -7.30 -3.40 5.80
CA THR A 146 -8.39 -2.61 6.41
C THR A 146 -9.35 -3.47 7.22
N TYR A 147 -9.44 -4.78 6.94
CA TYR A 147 -10.33 -5.70 7.66
C TYR A 147 -9.66 -7.06 7.88
N ASN A 148 -10.05 -7.73 8.97
CA ASN A 148 -9.70 -9.12 9.27
C ASN A 148 -8.19 -9.41 9.38
N VAL A 149 -7.38 -8.41 9.70
CA VAL A 149 -5.98 -8.53 10.07
C VAL A 149 -5.77 -7.71 11.34
N ASP A 150 -5.40 -8.36 12.41
CA ASP A 150 -5.08 -7.72 13.68
C ASP A 150 -3.61 -7.27 13.63
N GLY A 151 -3.39 -5.95 13.67
CA GLY A 151 -2.09 -5.34 13.52
C GLY A 151 -1.45 -5.61 12.15
N PHE A 152 -0.45 -6.48 12.11
CA PHE A 152 0.17 -6.97 10.88
C PHE A 152 0.64 -8.42 11.03
N VAL A 153 0.75 -9.11 9.90
CA VAL A 153 1.22 -10.50 9.82
C VAL A 153 2.45 -10.62 8.93
N GLU A 154 3.29 -11.63 9.17
CA GLU A 154 4.37 -12.00 8.25
C GLU A 154 3.84 -12.97 7.20
N LEU A 155 4.08 -12.66 5.92
CA LEU A 155 3.74 -13.49 4.77
C LEU A 155 5.01 -13.86 4.02
N GLY A 156 5.23 -15.13 3.74
CA GLY A 156 6.24 -15.57 2.79
C GLY A 156 5.85 -15.14 1.38
N LEU A 157 6.71 -14.42 0.70
CA LEU A 157 6.46 -13.92 -0.66
C LEU A 157 7.75 -14.03 -1.46
N ASN A 158 7.76 -14.96 -2.41
CA ASN A 158 8.94 -15.31 -3.21
C ASN A 158 8.59 -15.38 -4.69
N GLY A 159 9.61 -15.50 -5.56
CA GLY A 159 9.41 -15.81 -6.98
C GLY A 159 9.08 -14.60 -7.85
N PHE A 160 9.52 -13.41 -7.48
CA PHE A 160 9.45 -12.21 -8.32
C PHE A 160 10.79 -11.48 -8.37
N SER A 161 11.05 -10.82 -9.49
CA SER A 161 12.25 -10.02 -9.76
C SER A 161 11.91 -8.58 -10.19
N SER A 162 10.63 -8.32 -10.50
CA SER A 162 10.13 -7.02 -10.93
C SER A 162 8.86 -6.60 -10.16
N ALA A 163 8.50 -5.33 -10.27
CA ALA A 163 7.27 -4.80 -9.70
C ALA A 163 6.01 -5.45 -10.29
N GLY A 164 6.04 -5.76 -11.60
CA GLY A 164 4.93 -6.44 -12.27
C GLY A 164 4.75 -7.89 -11.82
N GLU A 165 5.85 -8.62 -11.68
CA GLU A 165 5.82 -9.99 -11.13
C GLU A 165 5.34 -9.99 -9.68
N LEU A 166 5.79 -9.03 -8.86
CA LEU A 166 5.27 -8.87 -7.50
C LEU A 166 3.75 -8.65 -7.50
N ALA A 167 3.23 -7.78 -8.36
CA ALA A 167 1.80 -7.54 -8.47
C ALA A 167 1.03 -8.82 -8.86
N LEU A 168 1.58 -9.63 -9.77
CA LEU A 168 1.01 -10.93 -10.15
C LEU A 168 1.01 -11.92 -8.98
N GLU A 169 2.11 -12.02 -8.23
CA GLU A 169 2.19 -12.90 -7.05
C GLU A 169 1.17 -12.50 -5.98
N VAL A 170 1.00 -11.20 -5.73
CA VAL A 170 0.01 -10.67 -4.79
C VAL A 170 -1.42 -11.01 -5.23
N LEU A 171 -1.71 -11.01 -6.53
CA LEU A 171 -3.02 -11.43 -7.03
C LEU A 171 -3.31 -12.93 -6.84
N LYS A 172 -2.30 -13.77 -6.61
CA LYS A 172 -2.50 -15.20 -6.31
C LYS A 172 -2.91 -15.46 -4.86
N LEU A 173 -2.77 -14.48 -3.96
CA LEU A 173 -3.19 -14.63 -2.56
C LEU A 173 -4.65 -15.09 -2.47
N PRO A 174 -5.00 -15.99 -1.53
CA PRO A 174 -6.32 -16.58 -1.41
C PRO A 174 -7.35 -15.63 -0.77
N LEU A 175 -7.50 -14.43 -1.37
CA LEU A 175 -8.40 -13.38 -0.93
C LEU A 175 -9.59 -13.20 -1.89
N GLU A 176 -10.69 -12.71 -1.36
CA GLU A 176 -11.94 -12.51 -2.12
C GLU A 176 -11.99 -11.15 -2.81
N HIS A 177 -12.75 -11.06 -3.91
CA HIS A 177 -13.07 -9.81 -4.60
C HIS A 177 -11.86 -8.98 -5.04
N LYS A 178 -10.77 -9.65 -5.44
CA LYS A 178 -9.57 -8.98 -5.94
C LYS A 178 -9.87 -8.23 -7.24
N VAL A 179 -9.47 -6.99 -7.31
CA VAL A 179 -9.64 -6.10 -8.47
C VAL A 179 -8.31 -5.89 -9.17
N MET A 180 -7.29 -5.42 -8.44
CA MET A 180 -5.95 -5.15 -8.96
C MET A 180 -4.91 -5.15 -7.85
N ALA A 181 -3.65 -5.33 -8.23
CA ALA A 181 -2.50 -5.17 -7.35
C ALA A 181 -1.46 -4.23 -7.97
N PHE A 182 -0.75 -3.51 -7.11
CA PHE A 182 0.44 -2.73 -7.45
C PHE A 182 1.64 -3.36 -6.79
N GLY A 183 2.73 -3.48 -7.52
CA GLY A 183 4.05 -3.78 -7.02
C GLY A 183 4.92 -2.52 -7.08
N VAL A 184 5.77 -2.37 -6.07
CA VAL A 184 6.79 -1.33 -5.98
C VAL A 184 8.10 -2.02 -5.60
N THR A 185 9.12 -1.89 -6.42
CA THR A 185 10.44 -2.48 -6.18
C THR A 185 11.54 -1.47 -6.41
N GLU A 186 12.66 -1.64 -5.72
CA GLU A 186 13.85 -0.88 -5.99
C GLU A 186 14.50 -1.35 -7.30
N ALA A 187 14.57 -0.47 -8.28
CA ALA A 187 15.32 -0.64 -9.52
C ALA A 187 16.59 0.25 -9.48
N GLU A 188 17.57 0.01 -10.37
CA GLU A 188 18.95 0.58 -10.31
C GLU A 188 19.04 1.97 -9.66
N ASN A 189 18.46 2.99 -9.90
CA ASN A 189 18.53 4.28 -9.20
C ASN A 189 17.15 4.92 -9.00
N ARG A 190 16.09 4.12 -9.07
CA ARG A 190 14.70 4.60 -9.00
C ARG A 190 13.79 3.53 -8.41
N TRP A 191 12.57 3.91 -8.15
CA TRP A 191 11.49 2.98 -7.87
C TRP A 191 10.82 2.56 -9.17
N ALA A 192 10.61 1.26 -9.35
CA ALA A 192 9.70 0.72 -10.36
C ALA A 192 8.33 0.55 -9.73
N VAL A 193 7.30 1.04 -10.41
CA VAL A 193 5.90 0.90 -10.00
C VAL A 193 5.13 0.29 -11.17
N GLU A 194 4.57 -0.88 -10.94
CA GLU A 194 3.79 -1.59 -11.95
C GLU A 194 2.50 -2.13 -11.34
N MET A 195 1.54 -2.47 -12.17
CA MET A 195 0.26 -3.01 -11.73
C MET A 195 -0.11 -4.26 -12.52
N SER A 196 -0.89 -5.11 -11.88
CA SER A 196 -1.62 -6.19 -12.53
C SER A 196 -3.06 -6.22 -12.03
N GLY A 197 -3.99 -6.63 -12.87
CA GLY A 197 -5.42 -6.65 -12.55
C GLY A 197 -6.17 -7.57 -13.50
N ARG A 198 -7.48 -7.69 -13.30
CA ARG A 198 -8.32 -8.38 -14.27
C ARG A 198 -8.25 -7.59 -15.58
N PRO A 199 -8.00 -8.24 -16.73
CA PRO A 199 -8.25 -7.58 -18.00
C PRO A 199 -9.73 -7.20 -18.05
N PHE A 200 -10.00 -5.98 -18.48
CA PHE A 200 -11.35 -5.46 -18.74
C PHE A 200 -11.89 -6.01 -20.04
#